data_98fd3eb89940a980630f649effc2ea68
#
_entry.id   98fd3eb89940a980630f649effc2ea68
#
_cell.length_a   1.000
_cell.length_b   1.000
_cell.length_c   1.000
_cell.angle_alpha   90.00
_cell.angle_beta   90.00
_cell.angle_gamma   90.00
#
_symmetry.space_group_name_H-M   'P 1'
#
loop_
_entity.id
_entity.type
_entity.pdbx_description
1 polymer ?
#
loop_
_entity_poly.entity_id
_entity_poly.type
_entity_poly.pdbx_seq_one_letter_code
_entity_poly.pdbx_strand_id
1 'polypeptide(L)'
;MISSIYTASIPVFKQMLGGLKDVLRIAEAHASTKKIDPNALLQARLFPDMFSLLRQVQVASDFAKSVSARLAGVDVPKVEDTEQTFADLQTRIDTVLAFIGGLDAAKFDEAATREIITQAGTPKEKRFTGQSYLFNYGLPHFFFHTTSAYSILRHNGVEVGKKDYIGTY
;
A
#
# COMPACT_ATOMS: atom_id res chain seq x y z
N MET A 1 -16.29 20.11 9.80
CA MET A 1 -16.68 18.67 9.67
C MET A 1 -15.55 17.98 8.91
N ILE A 2 -15.06 16.83 9.38
CA ILE A 2 -13.99 16.11 8.67
C ILE A 2 -14.55 15.57 7.35
N SER A 3 -13.82 15.77 6.25
CA SER A 3 -14.21 15.32 4.91
C SER A 3 -14.43 13.80 4.87
N SER A 4 -15.50 13.36 4.19
CA SER A 4 -15.78 11.93 3.96
C SER A 4 -14.65 11.24 3.16
N ILE A 5 -13.98 11.99 2.27
CA ILE A 5 -12.83 11.47 1.51
C ILE A 5 -11.64 11.22 2.43
N TYR A 6 -11.38 12.10 3.41
CA TYR A 6 -10.33 11.88 4.41
C TYR A 6 -10.60 10.60 5.20
N THR A 7 -11.80 10.46 5.76
CA THR A 7 -12.16 9.30 6.61
C THR A 7 -12.20 7.97 5.83
N ALA A 8 -12.50 8.03 4.54
CA ALA A 8 -12.51 6.85 3.65
C ALA A 8 -11.12 6.52 3.07
N SER A 9 -10.10 7.32 3.28
CA SER A 9 -8.75 7.12 2.72
C SER A 9 -7.67 6.98 3.78
N ILE A 10 -7.33 8.04 4.49
CA ILE A 10 -6.17 8.06 5.39
C ILE A 10 -6.23 7.00 6.50
N PRO A 11 -7.31 6.88 7.29
CA PRO A 11 -7.42 5.82 8.30
C PRO A 11 -7.37 4.43 7.70
N VAL A 12 -7.99 4.22 6.53
CA VAL A 12 -8.01 2.92 5.83
C VAL A 12 -6.59 2.53 5.40
N PHE A 13 -5.85 3.43 4.75
CA PHE A 13 -4.46 3.16 4.36
C PHE A 13 -3.57 2.90 5.58
N LYS A 14 -3.73 3.67 6.65
CA LYS A 14 -2.94 3.48 7.88
C LYS A 14 -3.20 2.12 8.51
N GLN A 15 -4.46 1.72 8.65
CA GLN A 15 -4.83 0.42 9.19
C GLN A 15 -4.25 -0.72 8.37
N MET A 16 -4.45 -0.71 7.06
CA MET A 16 -4.04 -1.80 6.18
C MET A 16 -2.52 -1.88 6.00
N LEU A 17 -1.81 -0.74 5.97
CA LEU A 17 -0.34 -0.74 5.97
C LEU A 17 0.22 -1.24 7.32
N GLY A 18 -0.44 -0.93 8.43
CA GLY A 18 -0.11 -1.49 9.75
C GLY A 18 -0.24 -3.01 9.75
N GLY A 19 -1.36 -3.54 9.26
CA GLY A 19 -1.56 -4.99 9.09
C GLY A 19 -0.51 -5.62 8.17
N LEU A 20 -0.18 -4.96 7.06
CA LEU A 20 0.88 -5.43 6.15
C LEU A 20 2.25 -5.50 6.84
N LYS A 21 2.59 -4.51 7.67
CA LYS A 21 3.82 -4.54 8.50
C LYS A 21 3.85 -5.77 9.41
N ASP A 22 2.75 -6.05 10.10
CA ASP A 22 2.65 -7.21 11.00
C ASP A 22 2.78 -8.53 10.24
N VAL A 23 2.14 -8.66 9.09
CA VAL A 23 2.25 -9.84 8.21
C VAL A 23 3.69 -10.04 7.75
N LEU A 24 4.39 -8.98 7.35
CA LEU A 24 5.81 -9.05 6.95
C LEU A 24 6.72 -9.43 8.12
N ARG A 25 6.47 -8.91 9.33
CA ARG A 25 7.22 -9.28 10.54
C ARG A 25 7.04 -10.77 10.89
N ILE A 26 5.82 -11.29 10.77
CA ILE A 26 5.56 -12.72 10.96
C ILE A 26 6.30 -13.56 9.90
N ALA A 27 6.34 -13.09 8.65
CA ALA A 27 7.04 -13.78 7.57
C ALA A 27 8.56 -13.83 7.80
N GLU A 28 9.16 -12.73 8.24
CA GLU A 28 10.59 -12.68 8.58
C GLU A 28 10.94 -13.62 9.73
N ALA A 29 10.13 -13.63 10.80
CA ALA A 29 10.29 -14.56 11.92
C ALA A 29 10.12 -16.02 11.49
N HIS A 30 9.16 -16.31 10.60
CA HIS A 30 8.96 -17.63 10.01
C HIS A 30 10.20 -18.09 9.23
N ALA A 31 10.73 -17.23 8.35
CA ALA A 31 11.94 -17.54 7.59
C ALA A 31 13.12 -17.85 8.51
N SER A 32 13.35 -17.04 9.55
CA SER A 32 14.39 -17.23 10.55
C SER A 32 14.24 -18.57 11.29
N THR A 33 13.05 -18.84 11.81
CA THR A 33 12.76 -20.07 12.58
C THR A 33 12.91 -21.33 11.74
N LYS A 34 12.45 -21.29 10.49
CA LYS A 34 12.52 -22.42 9.56
C LYS A 34 13.85 -22.51 8.80
N LYS A 35 14.77 -21.57 9.02
CA LYS A 35 16.04 -21.47 8.30
C LYS A 35 15.85 -21.39 6.78
N ILE A 36 14.82 -20.65 6.36
CA ILE A 36 14.53 -20.34 4.96
C ILE A 36 15.29 -19.06 4.59
N ASP A 37 15.89 -19.03 3.40
CA ASP A 37 16.42 -17.78 2.85
C ASP A 37 15.29 -16.75 2.72
N PRO A 38 15.35 -15.59 3.42
CA PRO A 38 14.34 -14.56 3.32
C PRO A 38 14.05 -14.13 1.87
N ASN A 39 15.06 -14.14 1.01
CA ASN A 39 14.90 -13.79 -0.40
C ASN A 39 13.99 -14.77 -1.16
N ALA A 40 13.92 -16.03 -0.75
CA ALA A 40 12.99 -16.99 -1.33
C ALA A 40 11.52 -16.56 -1.14
N LEU A 41 11.19 -15.98 0.02
CA LEU A 41 9.86 -15.41 0.27
C LEU A 41 9.66 -14.07 -0.47
N LEU A 42 10.65 -13.19 -0.43
CA LEU A 42 10.58 -11.85 -1.05
C LEU A 42 10.39 -11.95 -2.57
N GLN A 43 10.96 -12.96 -3.22
CA GLN A 43 10.84 -13.19 -4.66
C GLN A 43 9.70 -14.15 -5.04
N ALA A 44 9.01 -14.74 -4.06
CA ALA A 44 7.88 -15.61 -4.32
C ALA A 44 6.73 -14.88 -5.02
N ARG A 45 6.03 -15.59 -5.90
CA ARG A 45 4.89 -15.13 -6.70
C ARG A 45 3.74 -16.14 -6.60
N LEU A 46 2.50 -15.68 -6.76
CA LEU A 46 1.36 -16.60 -6.92
C LEU A 46 1.39 -17.30 -8.26
N PHE A 47 1.79 -16.59 -9.31
CA PHE A 47 1.95 -17.12 -10.65
C PHE A 47 3.13 -16.44 -11.35
N PRO A 48 3.80 -17.07 -12.33
CA PRO A 48 5.03 -16.54 -12.94
C PRO A 48 4.94 -15.14 -13.53
N ASP A 49 3.77 -14.72 -14.02
CA ASP A 49 3.54 -13.39 -14.60
C ASP A 49 3.07 -12.33 -13.58
N MET A 50 2.79 -12.73 -12.34
CA MET A 50 2.42 -11.81 -11.26
C MET A 50 3.65 -11.21 -10.59
N PHE A 51 3.48 -10.06 -9.93
CA PHE A 51 4.54 -9.45 -9.13
C PHE A 51 4.95 -10.33 -7.95
N SER A 52 6.24 -10.28 -7.61
CA SER A 52 6.77 -10.89 -6.38
C SER A 52 6.24 -10.21 -5.12
N LEU A 53 6.34 -10.88 -3.96
CA LEU A 53 6.00 -10.31 -2.66
C LEU A 53 6.60 -8.90 -2.48
N LEU A 54 7.90 -8.76 -2.69
CA LEU A 54 8.59 -7.48 -2.58
C LEU A 54 7.91 -6.41 -3.42
N ARG A 55 7.63 -6.72 -4.69
CA ARG A 55 7.00 -5.77 -5.61
C ARG A 55 5.55 -5.47 -5.24
N GLN A 56 4.79 -6.43 -4.72
CA GLN A 56 3.43 -6.20 -4.21
C GLN A 56 3.44 -5.16 -3.09
N VAL A 57 4.37 -5.27 -2.15
CA VAL A 57 4.49 -4.33 -1.03
C VAL A 57 4.89 -2.94 -1.49
N GLN A 58 5.85 -2.84 -2.42
CA GLN A 58 6.24 -1.55 -3.03
C GLN A 58 5.04 -0.86 -3.66
N VAL A 59 4.30 -1.56 -4.51
CA VAL A 59 3.16 -1.00 -5.24
C VAL A 59 2.01 -0.65 -4.30
N ALA A 60 1.71 -1.47 -3.27
CA ALA A 60 0.72 -1.13 -2.25
C ALA A 60 1.08 0.18 -1.53
N SER A 61 2.34 0.32 -1.12
CA SER A 61 2.86 1.53 -0.47
C SER A 61 2.76 2.76 -1.37
N ASP A 62 3.06 2.58 -2.67
CA ASP A 62 2.95 3.66 -3.65
C ASP A 62 1.51 4.10 -3.90
N PHE A 63 0.56 3.17 -3.90
CA PHE A 63 -0.86 3.54 -4.00
C PHE A 63 -1.32 4.32 -2.76
N ALA A 64 -1.02 3.87 -1.55
CA ALA A 64 -1.37 4.60 -0.33
C ALA A 64 -0.80 6.03 -0.35
N LYS A 65 0.49 6.18 -0.69
CA LYS A 65 1.20 7.46 -0.80
C LYS A 65 0.59 8.36 -1.87
N SER A 66 0.50 7.86 -3.09
CA SER A 66 0.13 8.68 -4.26
C SER A 66 -1.36 9.05 -4.28
N VAL A 67 -2.23 8.15 -3.81
CA VAL A 67 -3.67 8.45 -3.68
C VAL A 67 -3.88 9.52 -2.62
N SER A 68 -3.26 9.38 -1.46
CA SER A 68 -3.37 10.37 -0.38
C SER A 68 -2.85 11.74 -0.79
N ALA A 69 -1.68 11.81 -1.45
CA ALA A 69 -1.10 13.06 -1.92
C ALA A 69 -2.01 13.77 -2.93
N ARG A 70 -2.53 13.05 -3.94
CA ARG A 70 -3.40 13.65 -4.96
C ARG A 70 -4.74 14.10 -4.39
N LEU A 71 -5.32 13.33 -3.47
CA LEU A 71 -6.56 13.73 -2.78
C LEU A 71 -6.35 14.96 -1.91
N ALA A 72 -5.19 15.09 -1.26
CA ALA A 72 -4.82 16.27 -0.48
C ALA A 72 -4.39 17.47 -1.35
N GLY A 73 -4.19 17.29 -2.67
CA GLY A 73 -3.71 18.33 -3.57
C GLY A 73 -2.27 18.74 -3.28
N VAL A 74 -1.43 17.80 -2.87
CA VAL A 74 0.01 18.01 -2.65
C VAL A 74 0.85 17.15 -3.60
N ASP A 75 2.12 17.51 -3.76
CA ASP A 75 3.04 16.74 -4.58
C ASP A 75 3.22 15.31 -4.04
N VAL A 76 3.32 14.35 -4.96
CA VAL A 76 3.57 12.95 -4.59
C VAL A 76 5.06 12.79 -4.27
N PRO A 77 5.44 12.42 -3.03
CA PRO A 77 6.84 12.20 -2.70
C PRO A 77 7.46 11.09 -3.56
N LYS A 78 8.66 11.33 -4.06
CA LYS A 78 9.41 10.30 -4.77
C LYS A 78 10.04 9.35 -3.75
N VAL A 79 9.77 8.06 -3.90
CA VAL A 79 10.42 6.98 -3.15
C VAL A 79 10.95 5.99 -4.18
N GLU A 80 12.25 5.70 -4.13
CA GLU A 80 12.88 4.78 -5.07
C GLU A 80 12.63 3.33 -4.66
N ASP A 81 12.58 2.42 -5.64
CA ASP A 81 12.33 0.99 -5.45
C ASP A 81 13.69 0.26 -5.28
N THR A 82 14.32 0.43 -4.11
CA THR A 82 15.66 -0.11 -3.79
C THR A 82 15.65 -1.20 -2.74
N GLU A 83 14.48 -1.57 -2.23
CA GLU A 83 14.33 -2.56 -1.16
C GLU A 83 14.80 -3.94 -1.59
N GLN A 84 15.51 -4.62 -0.69
CA GLN A 84 16.03 -5.97 -0.88
C GLN A 84 15.73 -6.91 0.29
N THR A 85 15.31 -6.36 1.44
CA THR A 85 15.09 -7.10 2.67
C THR A 85 13.70 -6.80 3.27
N PHE A 86 13.26 -7.63 4.22
CA PHE A 86 12.06 -7.33 5.01
C PHE A 86 12.20 -6.02 5.78
N ALA A 87 13.38 -5.74 6.33
CA ALA A 87 13.65 -4.49 7.04
C ALA A 87 13.52 -3.26 6.14
N ASP A 88 13.98 -3.35 4.90
CA ASP A 88 13.81 -2.27 3.92
C ASP A 88 12.31 -2.02 3.62
N LEU A 89 11.53 -3.08 3.45
CA LEU A 89 10.08 -2.97 3.25
C LEU A 89 9.37 -2.36 4.46
N GLN A 90 9.79 -2.70 5.68
CA GLN A 90 9.29 -2.07 6.90
C GLN A 90 9.57 -0.56 6.89
N THR A 91 10.80 -0.17 6.57
CA THR A 91 11.22 1.23 6.48
C THR A 91 10.43 1.99 5.43
N ARG A 92 10.20 1.38 4.25
CA ARG A 92 9.34 1.97 3.20
C ARG A 92 7.93 2.25 3.71
N ILE A 93 7.31 1.27 4.35
CA ILE A 93 5.96 1.42 4.89
C ILE A 93 5.94 2.52 5.97
N ASP A 94 6.93 2.56 6.87
CA ASP A 94 7.02 3.60 7.89
C ASP A 94 7.15 5.00 7.28
N THR A 95 7.94 5.15 6.23
CA THR A 95 8.06 6.41 5.48
C THR A 95 6.71 6.85 4.91
N VAL A 96 5.96 5.93 4.32
CA VAL A 96 4.63 6.23 3.78
C VAL A 96 3.63 6.54 4.89
N LEU A 97 3.63 5.78 5.99
CA LEU A 97 2.77 6.03 7.16
C LEU A 97 3.03 7.41 7.77
N ALA A 98 4.30 7.81 7.90
CA ALA A 98 4.67 9.14 8.39
C ALA A 98 4.15 10.24 7.46
N PHE A 99 4.33 10.08 6.14
CA PHE A 99 3.86 11.04 5.15
C PHE A 99 2.33 11.19 5.19
N ILE A 100 1.57 10.09 5.07
CA ILE A 100 0.10 10.17 5.04
C ILE A 100 -0.47 10.61 6.41
N GLY A 101 0.20 10.25 7.51
CA GLY A 101 -0.18 10.68 8.85
C GLY A 101 0.05 12.17 9.12
N GLY A 102 0.95 12.81 8.38
CA GLY A 102 1.22 14.24 8.45
C GLY A 102 0.32 15.11 7.56
N LEU A 103 -0.57 14.51 6.77
CA LEU A 103 -1.48 15.26 5.90
C LEU A 103 -2.62 15.89 6.73
N ASP A 104 -2.77 17.21 6.61
CA ASP A 104 -3.86 17.92 7.27
C ASP A 104 -5.22 17.52 6.66
N ALA A 105 -6.17 17.16 7.52
CA ALA A 105 -7.52 16.78 7.11
C ALA A 105 -8.24 17.88 6.33
N ALA A 106 -7.96 19.16 6.60
CA ALA A 106 -8.54 20.30 5.89
C ALA A 106 -8.18 20.30 4.38
N LYS A 107 -7.05 19.71 3.98
CA LYS A 107 -6.68 19.58 2.56
C LYS A 107 -7.61 18.70 1.75
N PHE A 108 -8.47 17.92 2.42
CA PHE A 108 -9.42 17.01 1.81
C PHE A 108 -10.84 17.58 1.67
N ASP A 109 -11.09 18.82 2.12
CA ASP A 109 -12.44 19.38 2.11
C ASP A 109 -13.07 19.43 0.72
N GLU A 110 -12.28 19.75 -0.31
CA GLU A 110 -12.72 19.78 -1.71
C GLU A 110 -12.29 18.52 -2.49
N ALA A 111 -11.74 17.53 -1.81
CA ALA A 111 -11.13 16.38 -2.47
C ALA A 111 -12.12 15.57 -3.33
N ALA A 112 -13.40 15.50 -2.95
CA ALA A 112 -14.39 14.71 -3.69
C ALA A 112 -14.56 15.15 -5.15
N THR A 113 -14.53 16.45 -5.39
CA THR A 113 -14.75 17.07 -6.71
C THR A 113 -13.45 17.45 -7.42
N ARG A 114 -12.31 17.41 -6.71
CA ARG A 114 -10.99 17.73 -7.28
C ARG A 114 -10.70 16.91 -8.52
N GLU A 115 -10.31 17.56 -9.63
CA GLU A 115 -9.81 16.85 -10.81
C GLU A 115 -8.47 16.20 -10.50
N ILE A 116 -8.35 14.91 -10.79
CA ILE A 116 -7.12 14.15 -10.64
C ILE A 116 -6.74 13.55 -11.97
N ILE A 117 -5.53 13.87 -12.43
CA ILE A 117 -4.98 13.35 -13.67
C ILE A 117 -3.82 12.43 -13.31
N THR A 118 -3.86 11.20 -13.81
CA THR A 118 -2.75 10.25 -13.68
C THR A 118 -2.07 10.06 -15.03
N GLN A 119 -0.73 9.90 -15.01
CA GLN A 119 0.09 9.72 -16.22
C GLN A 119 -0.14 10.83 -17.27
N ALA A 120 -0.27 12.08 -16.80
CA ALA A 120 -0.53 13.24 -17.62
C ALA A 120 0.43 13.33 -18.83
N GLY A 121 -0.10 13.65 -20.00
CA GLY A 121 0.69 13.79 -21.23
C GLY A 121 1.16 12.47 -21.86
N THR A 122 0.72 11.32 -21.36
CA THR A 122 1.04 10.01 -21.93
C THR A 122 -0.20 9.36 -22.57
N PRO A 123 -0.04 8.36 -23.45
CA PRO A 123 -1.18 7.58 -23.98
C PRO A 123 -2.00 6.84 -22.92
N LYS A 124 -1.50 6.77 -21.68
CA LYS A 124 -2.15 6.12 -20.53
C LYS A 124 -2.79 7.14 -19.58
N GLU A 125 -2.91 8.41 -19.97
CA GLU A 125 -3.56 9.45 -19.18
C GLU A 125 -4.97 9.04 -18.81
N LYS A 126 -5.32 9.20 -17.53
CA LYS A 126 -6.67 9.01 -17.01
C LYS A 126 -7.07 10.20 -16.16
N ARG A 127 -8.33 10.61 -16.29
CA ARG A 127 -8.93 11.73 -15.55
C ARG A 127 -10.04 11.22 -14.65
N PHE A 128 -10.09 11.74 -13.44
CA PHE A 128 -11.05 11.34 -12.41
C PHE A 128 -11.52 12.58 -11.65
N THR A 129 -12.69 12.48 -11.01
CA THR A 129 -12.96 13.24 -9.78
C THR A 129 -12.25 12.57 -8.61
N GLY A 130 -11.94 13.30 -7.54
CA GLY A 130 -11.29 12.67 -6.39
C GLY A 130 -12.10 11.53 -5.78
N GLN A 131 -13.43 11.63 -5.77
CA GLN A 131 -14.29 10.54 -5.32
C GLN A 131 -14.13 9.29 -6.20
N SER A 132 -14.23 9.41 -7.51
CA SER A 132 -14.07 8.27 -8.41
C SER A 132 -12.62 7.74 -8.40
N TYR A 133 -11.64 8.62 -8.24
CA TYR A 133 -10.25 8.22 -8.08
C TYR A 133 -10.01 7.35 -6.84
N LEU A 134 -10.59 7.75 -5.70
CA LEU A 134 -10.46 6.96 -4.47
C LEU A 134 -11.16 5.61 -4.61
N PHE A 135 -12.45 5.61 -4.94
CA PHE A 135 -13.28 4.40 -4.83
C PHE A 135 -13.13 3.43 -6.00
N ASN A 136 -12.93 3.95 -7.22
CA ASN A 136 -12.90 3.10 -8.41
C ASN A 136 -11.48 2.80 -8.91
N TYR A 137 -10.46 3.46 -8.36
CA TYR A 137 -9.08 3.28 -8.77
C TYR A 137 -8.16 3.03 -7.58
N GLY A 138 -8.04 3.98 -6.66
CA GLY A 138 -7.04 3.93 -5.57
C GLY A 138 -7.22 2.75 -4.63
N LEU A 139 -8.38 2.61 -4.01
CA LEU A 139 -8.67 1.51 -3.07
C LEU A 139 -8.65 0.13 -3.75
N PRO A 140 -9.27 -0.09 -4.93
CA PRO A 140 -9.17 -1.38 -5.61
C PRO A 140 -7.74 -1.82 -5.89
N HIS A 141 -6.90 -0.95 -6.40
CA HIS A 141 -5.48 -1.26 -6.62
C HIS A 141 -4.74 -1.55 -5.33
N PHE A 142 -4.91 -0.70 -4.32
CA PHE A 142 -4.27 -0.87 -3.01
C PHE A 142 -4.63 -2.22 -2.38
N PHE A 143 -5.92 -2.55 -2.31
CA PHE A 143 -6.37 -3.83 -1.75
C PHE A 143 -5.93 -5.03 -2.57
N PHE A 144 -5.88 -4.90 -3.89
CA PHE A 144 -5.32 -5.96 -4.74
C PHE A 144 -3.89 -6.30 -4.35
N HIS A 145 -3.03 -5.31 -4.19
CA HIS A 145 -1.62 -5.53 -3.89
C HIS A 145 -1.38 -6.00 -2.45
N THR A 146 -2.10 -5.47 -1.47
CA THR A 146 -2.01 -5.93 -0.07
C THR A 146 -2.53 -7.35 0.08
N THR A 147 -3.63 -7.70 -0.59
CA THR A 147 -4.19 -9.06 -0.60
C THR A 147 -3.26 -10.03 -1.31
N SER A 148 -2.66 -9.64 -2.43
CA SER A 148 -1.68 -10.46 -3.15
C SER A 148 -0.45 -10.74 -2.30
N ALA A 149 0.08 -9.73 -1.58
CA ALA A 149 1.19 -9.91 -0.64
C ALA A 149 0.84 -10.91 0.46
N TYR A 150 -0.31 -10.75 1.11
CA TYR A 150 -0.82 -11.71 2.10
C TYR A 150 -0.93 -13.13 1.51
N SER A 151 -1.52 -13.26 0.34
CA SER A 151 -1.77 -14.54 -0.32
C SER A 151 -0.48 -15.27 -0.69
N ILE A 152 0.55 -14.54 -1.14
CA ILE A 152 1.89 -15.10 -1.40
C ILE A 152 2.45 -15.72 -0.12
N LEU A 153 2.42 -15.00 0.99
CA LEU A 153 2.95 -15.49 2.26
C LEU A 153 2.15 -16.69 2.77
N ARG A 154 0.82 -16.61 2.74
CA ARG A 154 -0.04 -17.71 3.16
C ARG A 154 0.18 -18.97 2.32
N HIS A 155 0.30 -18.81 1.00
CA HIS A 155 0.58 -19.91 0.06
C HIS A 155 1.95 -20.58 0.31
N ASN A 156 2.94 -19.80 0.75
CA ASN A 156 4.27 -20.28 1.10
C ASN A 156 4.39 -20.79 2.55
N GLY A 157 3.29 -21.04 3.23
CA GLY A 157 3.25 -21.71 4.51
C GLY A 157 3.49 -20.80 5.72
N VAL A 158 3.51 -19.47 5.53
CA VAL A 158 3.56 -18.52 6.65
C VAL A 158 2.22 -18.55 7.38
N GLU A 159 2.26 -18.71 8.71
CA GLU A 159 1.06 -18.81 9.56
C GLU A 159 0.44 -17.44 9.81
N VAL A 160 -0.11 -16.83 8.79
CA VAL A 160 -0.89 -15.58 8.83
C VAL A 160 -2.36 -15.87 8.52
N GLY A 161 -3.26 -15.11 9.13
CA GLY A 161 -4.70 -15.24 8.93
C GLY A 161 -5.36 -13.88 8.60
N LYS A 162 -6.67 -13.92 8.36
CA LYS A 162 -7.45 -12.70 8.08
C LYS A 162 -7.28 -11.64 9.17
N LYS A 163 -7.15 -12.04 10.44
CA LYS A 163 -6.94 -11.14 11.58
C LYS A 163 -5.67 -10.32 11.41
N ASP A 164 -4.57 -10.97 11.01
CA ASP A 164 -3.28 -10.31 10.81
C ASP A 164 -3.33 -9.35 9.62
N TYR A 165 -4.02 -9.75 8.54
CA TYR A 165 -4.23 -8.92 7.36
C TYR A 165 -5.04 -7.65 7.65
N ILE A 166 -6.15 -7.77 8.41
CA ILE A 166 -6.99 -6.62 8.76
C ILE A 166 -6.28 -5.69 9.74
N GLY A 167 -5.45 -6.22 10.63
CA GLY A 167 -4.76 -5.46 11.66
C GLY A 167 -5.71 -4.94 12.74
N THR A 168 -5.29 -3.86 13.41
CA THR A 168 -6.06 -3.19 14.46
C THR A 168 -6.87 -2.04 13.86
N TYR A 169 -8.15 -1.93 14.22
CA TYR A 169 -9.09 -0.88 13.80
C TYR A 169 -9.72 -0.19 15.00
#